data_d6056a2782805684e71f0b6e2f8c8b7b
#
_entry.id   d6056a2782805684e71f0b6e2f8c8b7b
#
_cell.length_a   1.000
_cell.length_b   1.000
_cell.length_c   1.000
_cell.angle_alpha   90.00
_cell.angle_beta   90.00
_cell.angle_gamma   90.00
#
_symmetry.space_group_name_H-M   'P 1'
#
loop_
_entity.id
_entity.type
_entity.pdbx_description
1 polymer ?
#
loop_
_entity_poly.entity_id
_entity_poly.type
_entity_poly.pdbx_seq_one_letter_code
_entity_poly.pdbx_strand_id
1 'polypeptide(L)'
;MQMEIALLRRKPAGTSSQGSEPALHTPVLEQELRECLAEMRHNQMLFDLETEPELIDQRVFEYQAIQCRYRYLQRRARAMGLRAIL
;
A
#
# COMPACT_ATOMS: atom_id res chain seq x y z
N MET A 1 -12.63 16.59 9.00
CA MET A 1 -11.43 15.84 9.20
C MET A 1 -11.10 14.90 8.10
N GLN A 2 -12.02 14.10 7.71
CA GLN A 2 -11.75 13.17 6.65
C GLN A 2 -11.44 13.83 5.36
N MET A 3 -12.02 14.97 5.17
CA MET A 3 -11.77 15.69 3.95
C MET A 3 -10.34 16.09 3.81
N GLU A 4 -9.76 16.55 4.88
CA GLU A 4 -8.39 16.96 4.79
C GLU A 4 -7.49 15.83 4.43
N ILE A 5 -7.78 14.67 4.96
CA ILE A 5 -6.97 13.52 4.66
C ILE A 5 -7.03 13.20 3.19
N ALA A 6 -8.21 13.27 2.63
CA ALA A 6 -8.35 12.98 1.22
C ALA A 6 -7.58 13.97 0.37
N LEU A 7 -7.59 15.21 0.77
CA LEU A 7 -6.86 16.20 0.03
C LEU A 7 -5.37 15.94 0.06
N LEU A 8 -4.88 15.55 1.19
CA LEU A 8 -3.48 15.28 1.31
C LEU A 8 -3.05 14.16 0.38
N ARG A 9 -3.85 13.13 0.32
CA ARG A 9 -3.51 12.05 -0.55
C ARG A 9 -3.46 12.48 -2.00
N ARG A 10 -4.41 13.29 -2.38
CA ARG A 10 -4.46 13.69 -3.76
C ARG A 10 -3.29 14.52 -4.19
N LYS A 11 -2.88 15.38 -3.32
CA LYS A 11 -1.79 16.24 -3.66
C LYS A 11 -0.51 15.51 -3.95
N PRO A 12 -0.09 14.62 -3.10
CA PRO A 12 1.14 13.89 -3.40
C PRO A 12 1.04 13.13 -4.68
N ALA A 13 -0.11 12.59 -4.95
CA ALA A 13 -0.25 11.85 -6.16
C ALA A 13 0.02 12.70 -7.37
N GLY A 14 -0.48 13.90 -7.32
CA GLY A 14 -0.27 14.76 -8.45
C GLY A 14 1.17 15.08 -8.66
N THR A 15 1.86 15.37 -7.61
CA THR A 15 3.24 15.77 -7.79
C THR A 15 4.09 14.64 -8.24
N SER A 16 3.86 13.48 -7.72
CA SER A 16 4.75 12.39 -8.03
C SER A 16 4.47 11.80 -9.39
N SER A 17 3.35 12.11 -9.93
CA SER A 17 2.96 11.39 -11.12
C SER A 17 3.98 11.46 -12.22
N GLN A 18 4.62 12.56 -12.38
CA GLN A 18 5.46 12.70 -13.52
C GLN A 18 6.64 11.77 -13.47
N GLY A 19 7.20 11.56 -12.34
CA GLY A 19 8.43 10.80 -12.33
C GLY A 19 8.29 9.39 -11.87
N SER A 20 7.24 9.10 -11.18
CA SER A 20 7.21 7.83 -10.49
C SER A 20 7.04 6.65 -11.43
N GLU A 21 6.23 6.79 -12.46
CA GLU A 21 6.04 5.65 -13.30
C GLU A 21 7.28 5.18 -13.97
N PRO A 22 8.01 6.05 -14.63
CA PRO A 22 9.20 5.57 -15.29
C PRO A 22 10.18 4.93 -14.34
N ALA A 23 10.16 5.34 -13.11
CA ALA A 23 11.12 4.82 -12.17
C ALA A 23 10.75 3.48 -11.60
N LEU A 24 9.54 3.00 -11.86
CA LEU A 24 9.09 1.76 -11.28
C LEU A 24 9.55 0.60 -12.13
N HIS A 25 10.75 0.13 -11.90
CA HIS A 25 11.27 -0.99 -12.66
C HIS A 25 11.40 -2.19 -11.73
N THR A 26 11.85 -3.29 -12.26
CA THR A 26 11.78 -4.57 -11.59
C THR A 26 12.31 -4.58 -10.16
N PRO A 27 13.54 -4.16 -9.91
CA PRO A 27 14.03 -4.24 -8.53
C PRO A 27 13.24 -3.37 -7.58
N VAL A 28 12.80 -2.20 -8.05
CA VAL A 28 12.03 -1.32 -7.21
C VAL A 28 10.66 -1.93 -6.92
N LEU A 29 10.06 -2.52 -7.95
CA LEU A 29 8.75 -3.14 -7.79
C LEU A 29 8.81 -4.29 -6.83
N GLU A 30 9.82 -5.11 -6.91
CA GLU A 30 9.97 -6.23 -5.99
C GLU A 30 10.13 -5.74 -4.56
N GLN A 31 10.90 -4.69 -4.39
CA GLN A 31 11.10 -4.12 -3.08
C GLN A 31 9.78 -3.59 -2.52
N GLU A 32 9.02 -2.89 -3.35
CA GLU A 32 7.74 -2.35 -2.94
C GLU A 32 6.77 -3.46 -2.55
N LEU A 33 6.79 -4.55 -3.30
CA LEU A 33 5.93 -5.67 -2.98
C LEU A 33 6.29 -6.28 -1.62
N ARG A 34 7.57 -6.45 -1.37
CA ARG A 34 8.01 -7.00 -0.10
C ARG A 34 7.64 -6.09 1.06
N GLU A 35 7.81 -4.79 0.85
CA GLU A 35 7.45 -3.83 1.88
C GLU A 35 5.97 -3.85 2.16
N CYS A 36 5.18 -3.98 1.12
CA CYS A 36 3.75 -4.04 1.28
C CYS A 36 3.34 -5.26 2.09
N LEU A 37 3.95 -6.39 1.81
CA LEU A 37 3.67 -7.60 2.56
C LEU A 37 4.08 -7.46 4.02
N ALA A 38 5.20 -6.82 4.26
CA ALA A 38 5.65 -6.59 5.63
C ALA A 38 4.69 -5.70 6.37
N GLU A 39 4.17 -4.68 5.68
CA GLU A 39 3.19 -3.80 6.29
C GLU A 39 1.90 -4.54 6.62
N MET A 40 1.49 -5.44 5.75
CA MET A 40 0.29 -6.22 6.03
C MET A 40 0.47 -7.08 7.28
N ARG A 41 1.62 -7.71 7.40
CA ARG A 41 1.88 -8.53 8.58
C ARG A 41 1.95 -7.69 9.84
N HIS A 42 2.57 -6.54 9.74
CA HIS A 42 2.67 -5.65 10.88
C HIS A 42 1.28 -5.16 11.30
N ASN A 43 0.47 -4.79 10.32
CA ASN A 43 -0.88 -4.35 10.60
C ASN A 43 -1.70 -5.46 11.25
N GLN A 44 -1.52 -6.68 10.79
CA GLN A 44 -2.23 -7.81 11.37
C GLN A 44 -1.85 -8.01 12.83
N MET A 45 -0.56 -7.89 13.12
CA MET A 45 -0.10 -8.01 14.49
C MET A 45 -0.70 -6.93 15.37
N LEU A 46 -0.73 -5.70 14.88
CA LEU A 46 -1.32 -4.62 15.65
C LEU A 46 -2.82 -4.83 15.84
N PHE A 47 -3.49 -5.34 14.81
CA PHE A 47 -4.91 -5.61 14.92
C PHE A 47 -5.18 -6.60 16.04
N ASP A 48 -4.34 -7.63 16.13
CA ASP A 48 -4.53 -8.65 17.16
C ASP A 48 -4.33 -8.11 18.57
N LEU A 49 -3.59 -7.04 18.70
CA LEU A 49 -3.33 -6.45 20.00
C LEU A 49 -4.31 -5.38 20.40
N GLU A 50 -5.12 -4.91 19.45
CA GLU A 50 -6.02 -3.82 19.76
C GLU A 50 -7.21 -4.29 20.55
N THR A 51 -7.68 -3.41 21.43
CA THR A 51 -8.87 -3.70 22.21
C THR A 51 -9.93 -2.60 22.09
N GLU A 52 -9.55 -1.44 21.62
CA GLU A 52 -10.50 -0.34 21.50
C GLU A 52 -11.21 -0.40 20.16
N PRO A 53 -12.55 -0.30 20.16
CA PRO A 53 -13.28 -0.46 18.90
C PRO A 53 -12.84 0.49 17.79
N GLU A 54 -12.61 1.74 18.15
CA GLU A 54 -12.22 2.70 17.14
C GLU A 54 -10.86 2.37 16.54
N LEU A 55 -9.97 1.85 17.35
CA LEU A 55 -8.65 1.51 16.87
C LEU A 55 -8.67 0.21 16.07
N ILE A 56 -9.57 -0.69 16.41
CA ILE A 56 -9.76 -1.87 15.60
C ILE A 56 -10.23 -1.47 14.22
N ASP A 57 -11.19 -0.56 14.15
CA ASP A 57 -11.67 -0.08 12.87
C ASP A 57 -10.56 0.57 12.08
N GLN A 58 -9.72 1.33 12.75
CA GLN A 58 -8.59 1.95 12.08
C GLN A 58 -7.67 0.91 11.45
N ARG A 59 -7.40 -0.16 12.18
CA ARG A 59 -6.53 -1.20 11.63
C ARG A 59 -7.16 -1.86 10.41
N VAL A 60 -8.46 -2.03 10.44
CA VAL A 60 -9.14 -2.62 9.30
C VAL A 60 -9.02 -1.72 8.08
N PHE A 61 -9.23 -0.43 8.26
CA PHE A 61 -9.11 0.50 7.14
C PHE A 61 -7.67 0.57 6.63
N GLU A 62 -6.72 0.52 7.52
CA GLU A 62 -5.32 0.51 7.12
C GLU A 62 -5.00 -0.73 6.31
N TYR A 63 -5.52 -1.86 6.73
CA TYR A 63 -5.28 -3.09 6.00
C TYR A 63 -5.86 -3.01 4.60
N GLN A 64 -7.06 -2.47 4.48
CA GLN A 64 -7.67 -2.33 3.17
C GLN A 64 -6.87 -1.40 2.27
N ALA A 65 -6.33 -0.34 2.84
CA ALA A 65 -5.50 0.55 2.06
C ALA A 65 -4.25 -0.13 1.57
N ILE A 66 -3.62 -0.91 2.43
CA ILE A 66 -2.42 -1.64 2.04
C ILE A 66 -2.76 -2.67 0.97
N GLN A 67 -3.90 -3.31 1.10
CA GLN A 67 -4.32 -4.27 0.08
C GLN A 67 -4.53 -3.62 -1.27
N CYS A 68 -5.07 -2.42 -1.29
CA CYS A 68 -5.26 -1.71 -2.54
C CYS A 68 -3.92 -1.46 -3.22
N ARG A 69 -2.95 -1.04 -2.45
CA ARG A 69 -1.63 -0.81 -2.99
C ARG A 69 -1.02 -2.10 -3.47
N TYR A 70 -1.20 -3.16 -2.72
CA TYR A 70 -0.66 -4.45 -3.09
C TYR A 70 -1.23 -4.94 -4.42
N ARG A 71 -2.53 -4.76 -4.61
CA ARG A 71 -3.14 -5.17 -5.86
C ARG A 71 -2.60 -4.38 -7.04
N TYR A 72 -2.36 -3.10 -6.83
CA TYR A 72 -1.77 -2.28 -7.87
C TYR A 72 -0.37 -2.78 -8.21
N LEU A 73 0.43 -3.05 -7.20
CA LEU A 73 1.79 -3.52 -7.43
C LEU A 73 1.80 -4.89 -8.11
N GLN A 74 0.88 -5.74 -7.72
CA GLN A 74 0.76 -7.04 -8.37
C GLN A 74 0.42 -6.90 -9.85
N ARG A 75 -0.49 -5.99 -10.15
CA ARG A 75 -0.87 -5.78 -11.53
C ARG A 75 0.32 -5.27 -12.34
N ARG A 76 1.09 -4.37 -11.75
CA ARG A 76 2.28 -3.90 -12.42
C ARG A 76 3.28 -5.02 -12.63
N ALA A 77 3.44 -5.86 -11.65
CA ALA A 77 4.39 -6.96 -11.77
C ALA A 77 3.99 -7.90 -12.89
N ARG A 78 2.72 -8.20 -12.98
CA ARG A 78 2.25 -9.07 -14.04
C ARG A 78 2.46 -8.44 -15.41
N ALA A 79 2.23 -7.14 -15.51
CA ALA A 79 2.41 -6.46 -16.77
C ALA A 79 3.88 -6.47 -17.19
N MET A 80 4.79 -6.56 -16.25
CA MET A 80 6.19 -6.60 -16.54
C MET A 80 6.73 -8.02 -16.65
N GLY A 81 5.87 -8.99 -16.54
CA GLY A 81 6.31 -10.37 -16.70
C GLY A 81 6.90 -11.01 -15.48
N LEU A 82 6.80 -10.37 -14.34
CA LEU A 82 7.33 -10.95 -13.13
C LEU A 82 6.44 -12.06 -12.63
N ARG A 83 7.08 -13.07 -12.06
CA ARG A 83 6.31 -14.19 -11.56
C ARG A 83 6.02 -14.02 -10.11
N ALA A 84 5.32 -14.93 -9.65
CA ALA A 84 4.88 -14.96 -8.31
C ALA A 84 5.94 -14.77 -7.34
N ILE A 85 6.25 -13.66 -7.09
CA ILE A 85 7.19 -13.39 -6.10
C ILE A 85 6.69 -13.78 -4.78
N LEU A 86 5.48 -13.83 -4.70
CA LEU A 86 4.90 -14.10 -3.42
C LEU A 86 4.55 -15.56 -3.31
#